data_9d24c5f91fd79f4ec7b650c49ac34603
#
_entry.id   9d24c5f91fd79f4ec7b650c49ac34603
#
_cell.length_a   1.000
_cell.length_b   1.000
_cell.length_c   1.000
_cell.angle_alpha   90.00
_cell.angle_beta   90.00
_cell.angle_gamma   90.00
#
_symmetry.space_group_name_H-M   'P 1'
#
loop_
_entity.id
_entity.type
_entity.pdbx_description
1 polymer ?
#
loop_
_entity_poly.entity_id
_entity_poly.type
_entity_poly.pdbx_seq_one_letter_code
_entity_poly.pdbx_strand_id
1 'polypeptide(L)'
;MKISKIHAREILDSRGNPTVEVEVTLENGVMGRASVPSGASTGENEALELRDGDKKRFGGKGVLKAVANVNDVIAPALEGWDVFDQRGLDYRMLELDGTPTKSKLGANAILGVSLAVAQTAAKALNIPLYRYIGGANTYVLPVPMMNIINGGAHSDAPIAFQEFMIRPVGAPSEKEGIRMGAEVFHALAKLLKKRGLSTAVGDEGGFAPKFDGIEDALDSIIQAIKDAGYEPGKDVKIAMDCAASEFAVCEDGKWFYDYRQLKNGMPKDPNGKKLSADEQIAYLEHLITKYPIDSIEDGLDENDWENWVKLTSAIGDRCQLVGDDLFVTNVKFLEKGIKMGAANSILIKVNQIGSLTETLEAIEMAHRHGYTTVTSHRSGETEDTTIADIAVATNSGQIKTGSMSRTDRMAKYNQLIRIEEELGACAKYGYTKLK
;
A
#
# COMPACT_ATOMS: atom_id res chain seq x y z
N MET A 1 -14.80 -11.72 -25.82
CA MET A 1 -13.57 -12.14 -26.54
C MET A 1 -12.92 -13.26 -25.76
N LYS A 2 -12.51 -14.34 -26.46
CA LYS A 2 -12.03 -15.55 -25.80
C LYS A 2 -10.54 -15.49 -25.48
N ILE A 3 -10.18 -15.98 -24.30
CA ILE A 3 -8.80 -16.21 -23.89
C ILE A 3 -8.26 -17.40 -24.68
N SER A 4 -7.15 -17.22 -25.38
CA SER A 4 -6.47 -18.29 -26.13
C SER A 4 -5.26 -18.84 -25.41
N LYS A 5 -4.64 -18.04 -24.53
CA LYS A 5 -3.45 -18.46 -23.79
C LYS A 5 -3.27 -17.64 -22.51
N ILE A 6 -2.89 -18.32 -21.44
CA ILE A 6 -2.38 -17.73 -20.22
C ILE A 6 -0.99 -18.30 -19.98
N HIS A 7 0.00 -17.43 -19.68
CA HIS A 7 1.38 -17.83 -19.44
C HIS A 7 1.99 -17.04 -18.31
N ALA A 8 2.54 -17.74 -17.31
CA ALA A 8 3.26 -17.14 -16.21
C ALA A 8 4.78 -17.43 -16.30
N ARG A 9 5.56 -16.48 -15.78
CA ARG A 9 7.00 -16.62 -15.57
C ARG A 9 7.43 -16.05 -14.23
N GLU A 10 8.59 -16.46 -13.77
CA GLU A 10 9.28 -15.84 -12.66
C GLU A 10 10.09 -14.65 -13.18
N ILE A 11 9.92 -13.49 -12.53
CA ILE A 11 10.72 -12.28 -12.74
C ILE A 11 11.32 -11.81 -11.41
N LEU A 12 12.07 -10.72 -11.39
CA LEU A 12 12.63 -10.15 -10.16
C LEU A 12 11.89 -8.86 -9.76
N ASP A 13 11.64 -8.72 -8.46
CA ASP A 13 11.11 -7.50 -7.87
C ASP A 13 12.20 -6.43 -7.63
N SER A 14 11.83 -5.27 -7.11
CA SER A 14 12.71 -4.14 -6.80
C SER A 14 13.79 -4.45 -5.76
N ARG A 15 13.68 -5.56 -5.05
CA ARG A 15 14.67 -6.07 -4.08
C ARG A 15 15.54 -7.18 -4.65
N GLY A 16 15.33 -7.56 -5.91
CA GLY A 16 16.01 -8.71 -6.54
C GLY A 16 15.48 -10.07 -6.08
N ASN A 17 14.31 -10.11 -5.43
CA ASN A 17 13.63 -11.35 -5.08
C ASN A 17 12.69 -11.79 -6.22
N PRO A 18 12.50 -13.11 -6.41
CA PRO A 18 11.54 -13.63 -7.39
C PRO A 18 10.11 -13.21 -7.11
N THR A 19 9.37 -12.90 -8.18
CA THR A 19 7.92 -12.71 -8.17
C THR A 19 7.29 -13.23 -9.46
N VAL A 20 5.94 -13.27 -9.49
CA VAL A 20 5.17 -13.82 -10.61
C VAL A 20 4.79 -12.71 -11.59
N GLU A 21 4.99 -12.96 -12.87
CA GLU A 21 4.44 -12.17 -13.97
C GLU A 21 3.55 -13.06 -14.84
N VAL A 22 2.37 -12.57 -15.24
CA VAL A 22 1.40 -13.30 -16.05
C VAL A 22 1.05 -12.51 -17.30
N GLU A 23 0.97 -13.21 -18.43
CA GLU A 23 0.44 -12.74 -19.71
C GLU A 23 -0.85 -13.48 -20.04
N VAL A 24 -1.85 -12.73 -20.46
CA VAL A 24 -3.13 -13.27 -21.01
C VAL A 24 -3.23 -12.80 -22.47
N THR A 25 -3.43 -13.75 -23.39
CA THR A 25 -3.54 -13.48 -24.82
C THR A 25 -4.93 -13.93 -25.31
N LEU A 26 -5.56 -13.13 -26.15
CA LEU A 26 -6.84 -13.44 -26.79
C LEU A 26 -6.67 -14.09 -28.15
N GLU A 27 -7.73 -14.70 -28.68
CA GLU A 27 -7.77 -15.30 -30.03
C GLU A 27 -7.38 -14.32 -31.14
N ASN A 28 -7.63 -13.02 -30.96
CA ASN A 28 -7.26 -11.96 -31.90
C ASN A 28 -5.84 -11.42 -31.73
N GLY A 29 -5.04 -12.01 -30.85
CA GLY A 29 -3.65 -11.62 -30.57
C GLY A 29 -3.45 -10.48 -29.61
N VAL A 30 -4.51 -9.83 -29.10
CA VAL A 30 -4.40 -8.82 -28.04
C VAL A 30 -3.85 -9.48 -26.77
N MET A 31 -2.85 -8.86 -26.16
CA MET A 31 -2.16 -9.37 -24.97
C MET A 31 -2.01 -8.30 -23.90
N GLY A 32 -2.37 -8.67 -22.68
CA GLY A 32 -2.09 -7.90 -21.47
C GLY A 32 -1.15 -8.66 -20.54
N ARG A 33 -0.49 -7.91 -19.65
CA ARG A 33 0.51 -8.42 -18.71
C ARG A 33 0.35 -7.74 -17.37
N ALA A 34 0.56 -8.47 -16.29
CA ALA A 34 0.63 -7.93 -14.94
C ALA A 34 1.71 -8.65 -14.13
N SER A 35 2.34 -7.91 -13.21
CA SER A 35 3.36 -8.41 -12.30
C SER A 35 2.90 -8.22 -10.85
N VAL A 36 3.16 -9.22 -10.01
CA VAL A 36 2.64 -9.27 -8.65
C VAL A 36 3.62 -8.63 -7.67
N PRO A 37 3.19 -7.71 -6.79
CA PRO A 37 4.03 -7.17 -5.73
C PRO A 37 4.21 -8.16 -4.58
N SER A 38 5.23 -7.94 -3.72
CA SER A 38 5.58 -8.82 -2.60
C SER A 38 5.87 -8.01 -1.33
N GLY A 39 5.30 -8.40 -0.19
CA GLY A 39 5.54 -7.75 1.10
C GLY A 39 6.87 -8.15 1.74
N ALA A 40 7.40 -7.27 2.62
CA ALA A 40 8.51 -7.58 3.54
C ALA A 40 7.98 -7.98 4.92
N SER A 41 7.12 -7.16 5.53
CA SER A 41 6.27 -7.52 6.65
C SER A 41 4.89 -7.91 6.13
N THR A 42 4.24 -8.86 6.77
CA THR A 42 2.94 -9.38 6.37
C THR A 42 2.06 -9.53 7.60
N GLY A 43 0.82 -9.02 7.55
CA GLY A 43 -0.18 -9.26 8.56
C GLY A 43 -0.50 -10.76 8.68
N GLU A 44 -0.86 -11.21 9.88
CA GLU A 44 -1.12 -12.63 10.17
C GLU A 44 -2.24 -13.22 9.29
N ASN A 45 -3.16 -12.38 8.83
CA ASN A 45 -4.37 -12.78 8.11
C ASN A 45 -4.30 -12.53 6.59
N GLU A 46 -3.14 -12.17 6.04
CA GLU A 46 -2.98 -12.02 4.58
C GLU A 46 -3.17 -13.36 3.84
N ALA A 47 -3.64 -13.27 2.60
CA ALA A 47 -3.63 -14.42 1.69
C ALA A 47 -2.18 -14.88 1.40
N LEU A 48 -2.00 -16.17 1.25
CA LEU A 48 -0.67 -16.78 1.18
C LEU A 48 0.05 -16.46 -0.14
N GLU A 49 1.17 -15.77 -0.06
CA GLU A 49 2.14 -15.71 -1.15
C GLU A 49 2.91 -17.04 -1.22
N LEU A 50 2.67 -17.83 -2.28
CA LEU A 50 3.26 -19.14 -2.42
C LEU A 50 4.73 -19.04 -2.84
N ARG A 51 5.64 -19.53 -1.99
CA ARG A 51 7.07 -19.62 -2.20
C ARG A 51 7.52 -21.07 -2.31
N ASP A 52 8.60 -21.33 -3.07
CA ASP A 52 9.09 -22.71 -3.30
C ASP A 52 9.67 -23.36 -2.06
N GLY A 53 10.30 -22.58 -1.17
CA GLY A 53 10.95 -23.05 0.05
C GLY A 53 12.30 -23.76 -0.19
N ASP A 54 12.76 -23.90 -1.44
CA ASP A 54 14.05 -24.47 -1.77
C ASP A 54 15.19 -23.50 -1.42
N LYS A 55 15.88 -23.77 -0.33
CA LYS A 55 16.99 -22.94 0.18
C LYS A 55 18.17 -22.84 -0.80
N LYS A 56 18.32 -23.76 -1.77
CA LYS A 56 19.37 -23.73 -2.78
C LYS A 56 19.10 -22.73 -3.90
N ARG A 57 17.84 -22.24 -3.99
CA ARG A 57 17.41 -21.33 -5.03
C ARG A 57 16.77 -20.10 -4.39
N PHE A 58 17.37 -18.91 -4.61
CA PHE A 58 16.93 -17.63 -4.02
C PHE A 58 16.69 -17.67 -2.50
N GLY A 59 17.45 -18.51 -1.77
CA GLY A 59 17.28 -18.67 -0.32
C GLY A 59 15.90 -19.19 0.11
N GLY A 60 15.17 -19.85 -0.79
CA GLY A 60 13.81 -20.34 -0.55
C GLY A 60 12.70 -19.45 -1.07
N LYS A 61 13.04 -18.27 -1.62
CA LYS A 61 12.06 -17.26 -2.08
C LYS A 61 11.59 -17.46 -3.53
N GLY A 62 12.02 -18.53 -4.24
CA GLY A 62 11.56 -18.85 -5.59
C GLY A 62 10.05 -18.96 -5.69
N VAL A 63 9.47 -18.75 -6.89
CA VAL A 63 8.01 -18.78 -7.15
C VAL A 63 7.61 -19.75 -8.26
N LEU A 64 8.47 -20.73 -8.57
CA LEU A 64 8.19 -21.70 -9.65
C LEU A 64 6.95 -22.55 -9.39
N LYS A 65 6.60 -22.84 -8.11
CA LYS A 65 5.35 -23.52 -7.76
C LYS A 65 4.13 -22.67 -8.15
N ALA A 66 4.15 -21.38 -7.84
CA ALA A 66 3.08 -20.45 -8.23
C ALA A 66 3.00 -20.32 -9.76
N VAL A 67 4.14 -20.24 -10.45
CA VAL A 67 4.21 -20.22 -11.93
C VAL A 67 3.62 -21.51 -12.52
N ALA A 68 3.96 -22.68 -11.98
CA ALA A 68 3.38 -23.95 -12.40
C ALA A 68 1.87 -24.00 -12.15
N ASN A 69 1.40 -23.51 -11.00
CA ASN A 69 -0.04 -23.43 -10.71
C ASN A 69 -0.80 -22.56 -11.72
N VAL A 70 -0.21 -21.48 -12.20
CA VAL A 70 -0.80 -20.69 -13.30
C VAL A 70 -0.79 -21.50 -14.59
N ASN A 71 0.36 -22.03 -15.02
CA ASN A 71 0.51 -22.64 -16.34
C ASN A 71 -0.22 -23.98 -16.49
N ASP A 72 -0.25 -24.79 -15.42
CA ASP A 72 -0.70 -26.20 -15.47
C ASP A 72 -2.11 -26.37 -14.88
N VAL A 73 -2.59 -25.44 -14.03
CA VAL A 73 -3.90 -25.57 -13.36
C VAL A 73 -4.86 -24.45 -13.79
N ILE A 74 -4.46 -23.18 -13.62
CA ILE A 74 -5.36 -22.05 -13.90
C ILE A 74 -5.54 -21.86 -15.41
N ALA A 75 -4.47 -21.86 -16.18
CA ALA A 75 -4.54 -21.61 -17.63
C ALA A 75 -5.48 -22.58 -18.36
N PRO A 76 -5.37 -23.91 -18.18
CA PRO A 76 -6.31 -24.85 -18.83
C PRO A 76 -7.77 -24.66 -18.37
N ALA A 77 -7.99 -24.22 -17.13
CA ALA A 77 -9.33 -24.04 -16.59
C ALA A 77 -10.03 -22.77 -17.09
N LEU A 78 -9.26 -21.79 -17.59
CA LEU A 78 -9.75 -20.49 -18.06
C LEU A 78 -9.63 -20.29 -19.58
N GLU A 79 -8.96 -21.19 -20.29
CA GLU A 79 -8.91 -21.16 -21.75
C GLU A 79 -10.32 -21.21 -22.36
N GLY A 80 -10.59 -20.36 -23.34
CA GLY A 80 -11.90 -20.20 -23.96
C GLY A 80 -12.90 -19.35 -23.18
N TRP A 81 -12.58 -18.88 -21.98
CA TRP A 81 -13.44 -17.96 -21.23
C TRP A 81 -13.49 -16.57 -21.86
N ASP A 82 -14.55 -15.83 -21.55
CA ASP A 82 -14.67 -14.44 -21.99
C ASP A 82 -13.83 -13.54 -21.08
N VAL A 83 -12.87 -12.81 -21.66
CA VAL A 83 -11.98 -11.90 -20.93
C VAL A 83 -12.72 -10.80 -20.15
N PHE A 84 -13.96 -10.48 -20.55
CA PHE A 84 -14.77 -9.46 -19.90
C PHE A 84 -15.54 -9.95 -18.67
N ASP A 85 -15.56 -11.26 -18.41
CA ASP A 85 -16.16 -11.83 -17.21
C ASP A 85 -15.16 -11.89 -16.05
N GLN A 86 -14.64 -10.71 -15.63
CA GLN A 86 -13.66 -10.60 -14.54
C GLN A 86 -14.07 -11.32 -13.27
N ARG A 87 -15.34 -11.13 -12.84
CA ARG A 87 -15.84 -11.76 -11.60
C ARG A 87 -15.93 -13.27 -11.73
N GLY A 88 -16.47 -13.76 -12.85
CA GLY A 88 -16.55 -15.20 -13.11
C GLY A 88 -15.17 -15.85 -13.14
N LEU A 89 -14.20 -15.22 -13.80
CA LEU A 89 -12.79 -15.68 -13.86
C LEU A 89 -12.14 -15.73 -12.46
N ASP A 90 -12.29 -14.66 -11.68
CA ASP A 90 -11.73 -14.59 -10.32
C ASP A 90 -12.39 -15.64 -9.41
N TYR A 91 -13.71 -15.75 -9.39
CA TYR A 91 -14.41 -16.79 -8.61
C TYR A 91 -14.03 -18.21 -9.04
N ARG A 92 -13.82 -18.44 -10.34
CA ARG A 92 -13.35 -19.75 -10.82
C ARG A 92 -11.98 -20.11 -10.27
N MET A 93 -11.06 -19.15 -10.18
CA MET A 93 -9.76 -19.38 -9.56
C MET A 93 -9.87 -19.63 -8.06
N LEU A 94 -10.76 -18.92 -7.35
CA LEU A 94 -11.03 -19.18 -5.93
C LEU A 94 -11.60 -20.57 -5.69
N GLU A 95 -12.50 -21.06 -6.54
CA GLU A 95 -13.03 -22.44 -6.49
C GLU A 95 -11.91 -23.48 -6.72
N LEU A 96 -11.01 -23.25 -7.66
CA LEU A 96 -9.88 -24.14 -7.95
C LEU A 96 -8.91 -24.23 -6.76
N ASP A 97 -8.70 -23.14 -6.06
CA ASP A 97 -7.92 -23.11 -4.82
C ASP A 97 -8.67 -23.80 -3.68
N GLY A 98 -9.89 -23.40 -3.42
CA GLY A 98 -10.79 -24.01 -2.43
C GLY A 98 -10.38 -23.77 -0.98
N THR A 99 -9.39 -22.87 -0.70
CA THR A 99 -8.94 -22.57 0.66
C THR A 99 -9.19 -21.09 1.02
N PRO A 100 -9.46 -20.76 2.29
CA PRO A 100 -9.74 -19.37 2.68
C PRO A 100 -8.58 -18.40 2.45
N THR A 101 -7.34 -18.90 2.51
CA THR A 101 -6.10 -18.11 2.42
C THR A 101 -5.38 -18.28 1.07
N LYS A 102 -6.02 -18.92 0.08
CA LYS A 102 -5.41 -19.22 -1.22
C LYS A 102 -4.11 -20.03 -1.13
N SER A 103 -4.06 -20.95 -0.12
CA SER A 103 -2.84 -21.69 0.21
C SER A 103 -2.49 -22.82 -0.77
N LYS A 104 -3.45 -23.23 -1.62
CA LYS A 104 -3.24 -24.31 -2.59
C LYS A 104 -2.56 -23.81 -3.87
N LEU A 105 -3.10 -22.74 -4.48
CA LEU A 105 -2.56 -22.19 -5.72
C LEU A 105 -1.58 -21.04 -5.46
N GLY A 106 -1.78 -20.29 -4.38
CA GLY A 106 -1.05 -19.09 -4.04
C GLY A 106 -1.78 -17.82 -4.46
N ALA A 107 -1.87 -16.84 -3.55
CA ALA A 107 -2.46 -15.55 -3.84
C ALA A 107 -1.72 -14.84 -4.98
N ASN A 108 -0.40 -15.01 -5.08
CA ASN A 108 0.42 -14.46 -6.16
C ASN A 108 0.08 -15.07 -7.54
N ALA A 109 -0.22 -16.35 -7.61
CA ALA A 109 -0.65 -17.00 -8.86
C ALA A 109 -2.03 -16.47 -9.30
N ILE A 110 -3.00 -16.41 -8.38
CA ILE A 110 -4.37 -15.96 -8.66
C ILE A 110 -4.36 -14.48 -9.05
N LEU A 111 -3.68 -13.62 -8.28
CA LEU A 111 -3.60 -12.18 -8.53
C LEU A 111 -2.96 -11.86 -9.89
N GLY A 112 -1.87 -12.54 -10.23
CA GLY A 112 -1.20 -12.35 -11.52
C GLY A 112 -2.16 -12.54 -12.70
N VAL A 113 -2.95 -13.60 -12.67
CA VAL A 113 -3.97 -13.87 -13.70
C VAL A 113 -5.08 -12.83 -13.66
N SER A 114 -5.62 -12.54 -12.49
CA SER A 114 -6.72 -11.59 -12.28
C SER A 114 -6.39 -10.20 -12.86
N LEU A 115 -5.20 -9.66 -12.54
CA LEU A 115 -4.76 -8.36 -13.06
C LEU A 115 -4.44 -8.41 -14.56
N ALA A 116 -3.80 -9.47 -15.06
CA ALA A 116 -3.50 -9.62 -16.48
C ALA A 116 -4.77 -9.73 -17.33
N VAL A 117 -5.84 -10.36 -16.82
CA VAL A 117 -7.17 -10.40 -17.45
C VAL A 117 -7.72 -8.97 -17.60
N ALA A 118 -7.71 -8.17 -16.53
CA ALA A 118 -8.20 -6.78 -16.58
C ALA A 118 -7.39 -5.93 -17.58
N GLN A 119 -6.06 -6.05 -17.59
CA GLN A 119 -5.17 -5.38 -18.54
C GLN A 119 -5.50 -5.77 -19.99
N THR A 120 -5.74 -7.06 -20.23
CA THR A 120 -6.07 -7.58 -21.57
C THR A 120 -7.42 -7.08 -22.02
N ALA A 121 -8.43 -7.09 -21.14
CA ALA A 121 -9.76 -6.61 -21.42
C ALA A 121 -9.79 -5.12 -21.78
N ALA A 122 -9.07 -4.29 -21.02
CA ALA A 122 -8.92 -2.87 -21.30
C ALA A 122 -8.30 -2.62 -22.69
N LYS A 123 -7.20 -3.33 -23.00
CA LYS A 123 -6.55 -3.26 -24.32
C LYS A 123 -7.44 -3.74 -25.45
N ALA A 124 -8.24 -4.80 -25.24
CA ALA A 124 -9.15 -5.33 -26.24
C ALA A 124 -10.27 -4.33 -26.59
N LEU A 125 -10.66 -3.49 -25.64
CA LEU A 125 -11.62 -2.40 -25.85
C LEU A 125 -10.97 -1.10 -26.32
N ASN A 126 -9.62 -1.05 -26.35
CA ASN A 126 -8.86 0.15 -26.65
C ASN A 126 -9.20 1.33 -25.72
N ILE A 127 -9.36 1.05 -24.43
CA ILE A 127 -9.61 2.04 -23.39
C ILE A 127 -8.56 1.90 -22.28
N PRO A 128 -8.26 2.99 -21.53
CA PRO A 128 -7.35 2.93 -20.39
C PRO A 128 -7.85 2.00 -19.29
N LEU A 129 -6.94 1.37 -18.55
CA LEU A 129 -7.31 0.41 -17.50
C LEU A 129 -8.20 1.04 -16.42
N TYR A 130 -7.90 2.26 -15.97
CA TYR A 130 -8.71 2.94 -14.96
C TYR A 130 -10.18 3.13 -15.42
N ARG A 131 -10.41 3.39 -16.72
CA ARG A 131 -11.77 3.48 -17.29
C ARG A 131 -12.44 2.12 -17.43
N TYR A 132 -11.67 1.09 -17.76
CA TYR A 132 -12.21 -0.27 -17.82
C TYR A 132 -12.73 -0.74 -16.45
N ILE A 133 -11.93 -0.51 -15.40
CA ILE A 133 -12.30 -0.92 -14.04
C ILE A 133 -13.41 -0.04 -13.46
N GLY A 134 -13.28 1.29 -13.58
CA GLY A 134 -14.13 2.24 -12.86
C GLY A 134 -15.29 2.84 -13.67
N GLY A 135 -15.30 2.61 -14.99
CA GLY A 135 -16.37 3.12 -15.87
C GLY A 135 -16.26 4.60 -16.19
N ALA A 136 -17.39 5.22 -16.52
CA ALA A 136 -17.43 6.60 -17.01
C ALA A 136 -17.18 7.67 -15.94
N ASN A 137 -17.39 7.35 -14.65
CA ASN A 137 -17.30 8.31 -13.54
C ASN A 137 -15.96 8.24 -12.80
N THR A 138 -14.85 8.10 -13.52
CA THR A 138 -13.49 8.04 -12.99
C THR A 138 -12.74 9.32 -13.34
N TYR A 139 -12.50 10.18 -12.35
CA TYR A 139 -11.92 11.50 -12.58
C TYR A 139 -11.09 12.04 -11.40
N VAL A 140 -11.03 11.32 -10.27
CA VAL A 140 -10.31 11.78 -9.09
C VAL A 140 -8.90 11.23 -9.10
N LEU A 141 -7.91 12.11 -9.20
CA LEU A 141 -6.49 11.82 -9.02
C LEU A 141 -6.20 11.73 -7.52
N PRO A 142 -5.44 10.70 -7.07
CA PRO A 142 -5.19 10.51 -5.65
C PRO A 142 -4.15 11.49 -5.11
N VAL A 143 -4.34 12.04 -3.90
CA VAL A 143 -3.26 12.71 -3.16
C VAL A 143 -2.25 11.66 -2.74
N PRO A 144 -0.97 11.75 -3.16
CA PRO A 144 0.01 10.76 -2.78
C PRO A 144 0.46 10.93 -1.33
N MET A 145 0.67 9.79 -0.65
CA MET A 145 1.37 9.64 0.60
C MET A 145 2.80 9.17 0.28
N MET A 146 3.75 10.10 0.29
CA MET A 146 5.13 9.84 -0.17
C MET A 146 6.02 9.52 1.02
N ASN A 147 6.47 8.29 1.17
CA ASN A 147 7.33 7.84 2.26
C ASN A 147 8.76 8.40 2.11
N ILE A 148 9.08 9.51 2.79
CA ILE A 148 10.39 10.19 2.69
C ILE A 148 11.38 9.81 3.78
N ILE A 149 10.92 9.20 4.89
CA ILE A 149 11.77 8.66 5.96
C ILE A 149 11.29 7.26 6.34
N ASN A 150 12.20 6.30 6.31
CA ASN A 150 12.00 4.92 6.74
C ASN A 150 12.56 4.68 8.15
N GLY A 151 11.81 3.95 8.96
CA GLY A 151 12.21 3.42 10.26
C GLY A 151 11.70 1.99 10.44
N GLY A 152 11.33 1.61 11.65
CA GLY A 152 10.77 0.30 11.97
C GLY A 152 11.55 -0.86 11.38
N ALA A 153 10.85 -1.85 10.83
CA ALA A 153 11.45 -3.01 10.18
C ALA A 153 12.10 -2.68 8.81
N HIS A 154 11.80 -1.51 8.23
CA HIS A 154 12.30 -1.07 6.91
C HIS A 154 13.68 -0.41 6.94
N SER A 155 14.28 -0.20 8.12
CA SER A 155 15.61 0.39 8.24
C SER A 155 16.28 0.08 9.56
N ASP A 156 17.62 0.26 9.61
CA ASP A 156 18.40 0.19 10.85
C ASP A 156 18.32 1.48 11.69
N ALA A 157 17.48 2.45 11.28
CA ALA A 157 17.28 3.68 12.04
C ALA A 157 16.70 3.37 13.44
N PRO A 158 17.15 4.09 14.50
CA PRO A 158 16.71 3.83 15.88
C PRO A 158 15.34 4.47 16.17
N ILE A 159 14.36 4.26 15.30
CA ILE A 159 12.98 4.70 15.44
C ILE A 159 12.03 3.52 15.24
N ALA A 160 11.03 3.40 16.13
CA ALA A 160 10.08 2.28 16.10
C ALA A 160 9.06 2.39 14.95
N PHE A 161 8.59 3.60 14.64
CA PHE A 161 7.63 3.82 13.54
C PHE A 161 8.27 3.53 12.20
N GLN A 162 7.49 2.91 11.31
CA GLN A 162 7.99 2.35 10.06
C GLN A 162 8.15 3.38 8.94
N GLU A 163 7.18 4.32 8.80
CA GLU A 163 7.19 5.28 7.71
C GLU A 163 6.71 6.67 8.14
N PHE A 164 7.38 7.68 7.60
CA PHE A 164 6.97 9.08 7.70
C PHE A 164 6.79 9.63 6.29
N MET A 165 5.55 10.00 6.00
CA MET A 165 5.11 10.37 4.66
C MET A 165 4.72 11.83 4.60
N ILE A 166 4.94 12.46 3.44
CA ILE A 166 4.37 13.78 3.12
C ILE A 166 3.18 13.62 2.19
N ARG A 167 2.23 14.53 2.34
CA ARG A 167 0.99 14.61 1.55
C ARG A 167 0.84 16.02 1.00
N PRO A 168 1.05 16.28 -0.31
CA PRO A 168 0.95 17.60 -0.92
C PRO A 168 -0.51 18.01 -1.16
N VAL A 169 -1.29 18.17 -0.09
CA VAL A 169 -2.75 18.40 -0.12
C VAL A 169 -3.15 19.75 -0.70
N GLY A 170 -2.23 20.73 -0.71
CA GLY A 170 -2.45 22.08 -1.26
C GLY A 170 -2.13 22.19 -2.74
N ALA A 171 -1.69 21.12 -3.40
CA ALA A 171 -1.39 21.15 -4.82
C ALA A 171 -2.65 21.34 -5.67
N PRO A 172 -2.57 22.10 -6.78
CA PRO A 172 -3.70 22.33 -7.68
C PRO A 172 -3.96 21.15 -8.64
N SER A 173 -3.02 20.22 -8.77
CA SER A 173 -3.08 19.08 -9.70
C SER A 173 -2.16 17.95 -9.23
N GLU A 174 -2.31 16.75 -9.80
CA GLU A 174 -1.46 15.59 -9.53
C GLU A 174 0.00 15.88 -9.86
N LYS A 175 0.26 16.41 -11.05
CA LYS A 175 1.61 16.76 -11.51
C LYS A 175 2.30 17.76 -10.56
N GLU A 176 1.57 18.77 -10.09
CA GLU A 176 2.10 19.75 -9.14
C GLU A 176 2.31 19.11 -7.75
N GLY A 177 1.43 18.22 -7.32
CA GLY A 177 1.62 17.44 -6.08
C GLY A 177 2.88 16.60 -6.12
N ILE A 178 3.13 15.91 -7.23
CA ILE A 178 4.37 15.13 -7.44
C ILE A 178 5.60 16.07 -7.44
N ARG A 179 5.53 17.25 -8.08
CA ARG A 179 6.61 18.25 -8.06
C ARG A 179 6.91 18.71 -6.64
N MET A 180 5.88 19.08 -5.87
CA MET A 180 6.03 19.50 -4.47
C MET A 180 6.70 18.41 -3.64
N GLY A 181 6.28 17.16 -3.80
CA GLY A 181 6.90 16.02 -3.13
C GLY A 181 8.38 15.85 -3.46
N ALA A 182 8.75 15.96 -4.73
CA ALA A 182 10.14 15.88 -5.18
C ALA A 182 11.00 17.02 -4.60
N GLU A 183 10.49 18.23 -4.57
CA GLU A 183 11.19 19.39 -4.01
C GLU A 183 11.41 19.25 -2.50
N VAL A 184 10.42 18.77 -1.75
CA VAL A 184 10.56 18.48 -0.31
C VAL A 184 11.55 17.34 -0.07
N PHE A 185 11.49 16.27 -0.86
CA PHE A 185 12.43 15.15 -0.79
C PHE A 185 13.88 15.63 -0.99
N HIS A 186 14.14 16.47 -1.97
CA HIS A 186 15.47 17.03 -2.22
C HIS A 186 15.90 18.04 -1.15
N ALA A 187 14.99 18.82 -0.58
CA ALA A 187 15.25 19.70 0.55
C ALA A 187 15.65 18.88 1.79
N LEU A 188 14.94 17.76 2.06
CA LEU A 188 15.29 16.84 3.14
C LEU A 188 16.69 16.25 2.94
N ALA A 189 17.04 15.82 1.72
CA ALA A 189 18.38 15.32 1.43
C ALA A 189 19.48 16.34 1.75
N LYS A 190 19.27 17.63 1.41
CA LYS A 190 20.20 18.72 1.74
C LYS A 190 20.31 18.94 3.25
N LEU A 191 19.18 18.93 3.96
CA LEU A 191 19.14 19.06 5.43
C LEU A 191 19.88 17.93 6.11
N LEU A 192 19.66 16.67 5.72
CA LEU A 192 20.34 15.50 6.26
C LEU A 192 21.87 15.59 6.07
N LYS A 193 22.33 15.94 4.86
CA LYS A 193 23.74 16.15 4.57
C LYS A 193 24.35 17.23 5.45
N LYS A 194 23.65 18.36 5.65
CA LYS A 194 24.09 19.46 6.53
C LYS A 194 24.23 19.01 8.00
N ARG A 195 23.37 18.07 8.43
CA ARG A 195 23.42 17.46 9.76
C ARG A 195 24.46 16.33 9.88
N GLY A 196 25.15 15.96 8.80
CA GLY A 196 26.07 14.82 8.75
C GLY A 196 25.37 13.45 8.81
N LEU A 197 24.06 13.40 8.48
CA LEU A 197 23.25 12.20 8.47
C LEU A 197 23.26 11.52 7.09
N SER A 198 22.99 10.20 7.09
CA SER A 198 22.93 9.40 5.86
C SER A 198 21.78 9.83 4.95
N THR A 199 22.02 9.82 3.65
CA THR A 199 20.99 9.94 2.60
C THR A 199 20.83 8.63 1.82
N ALA A 200 21.28 7.51 2.37
CA ALA A 200 20.94 6.19 1.84
C ALA A 200 19.44 5.95 1.97
N VAL A 201 18.86 5.27 0.99
CA VAL A 201 17.42 5.01 0.94
C VAL A 201 17.11 3.55 1.23
N GLY A 202 15.94 3.32 1.86
CA GLY A 202 15.39 2.00 2.09
C GLY A 202 14.69 1.42 0.84
N ASP A 203 14.01 0.30 1.03
CA ASP A 203 13.33 -0.45 -0.05
C ASP A 203 12.26 0.38 -0.78
N GLU A 204 11.63 1.31 -0.11
CA GLU A 204 10.58 2.17 -0.64
C GLU A 204 11.08 3.56 -1.10
N GLY A 205 12.38 3.77 -1.07
CA GLY A 205 13.02 4.98 -1.57
C GLY A 205 13.09 6.15 -0.60
N GLY A 206 12.57 6.02 0.63
CA GLY A 206 12.73 7.00 1.72
C GLY A 206 14.11 6.94 2.35
N PHE A 207 14.59 8.05 2.93
CA PHE A 207 15.87 8.09 3.66
C PHE A 207 15.78 7.29 4.96
N ALA A 208 16.90 6.70 5.37
CA ALA A 208 17.02 5.90 6.60
C ALA A 208 18.16 6.41 7.51
N PRO A 209 18.15 7.68 7.93
CA PRO A 209 19.21 8.23 8.80
C PRO A 209 18.98 7.86 10.27
N LYS A 210 20.02 7.94 11.06
CA LYS A 210 19.95 7.79 12.52
C LYS A 210 19.48 9.10 13.17
N PHE A 211 18.16 9.25 13.32
CA PHE A 211 17.55 10.33 14.09
C PHE A 211 17.57 10.04 15.61
N ASP A 212 17.41 11.10 16.41
CA ASP A 212 17.31 11.01 17.87
C ASP A 212 15.87 10.68 18.35
N GLY A 213 15.07 10.04 17.52
CA GLY A 213 13.70 9.61 17.81
C GLY A 213 12.67 10.09 16.78
N ILE A 214 11.41 9.78 17.05
CA ILE A 214 10.27 10.05 16.16
C ILE A 214 10.10 11.56 15.93
N GLU A 215 10.18 12.35 16.98
CA GLU A 215 9.97 13.80 16.88
C GLU A 215 11.11 14.51 16.14
N ASP A 216 12.35 14.05 16.23
CA ASP A 216 13.48 14.58 15.42
C ASP A 216 13.26 14.31 13.92
N ALA A 217 12.69 13.15 13.57
CA ALA A 217 12.30 12.86 12.20
C ALA A 217 11.20 13.82 11.72
N LEU A 218 10.14 14.02 12.51
CA LEU A 218 9.04 14.93 12.21
C LEU A 218 9.51 16.39 12.10
N ASP A 219 10.36 16.86 13.02
CA ASP A 219 10.94 18.21 12.97
C ASP A 219 11.76 18.42 11.70
N SER A 220 12.50 17.38 11.26
CA SER A 220 13.28 17.42 10.01
C SER A 220 12.38 17.50 8.78
N ILE A 221 11.23 16.83 8.77
CA ILE A 221 10.24 16.93 7.70
C ILE A 221 9.63 18.33 7.66
N ILE A 222 9.25 18.89 8.81
CA ILE A 222 8.71 20.26 8.90
C ILE A 222 9.73 21.27 8.35
N GLN A 223 11.02 21.11 8.71
CA GLN A 223 12.06 21.99 8.19
C GLN A 223 12.26 21.82 6.68
N ALA A 224 12.23 20.58 6.16
CA ALA A 224 12.36 20.31 4.74
C ALA A 224 11.20 20.91 3.92
N ILE A 225 9.96 20.86 4.43
CA ILE A 225 8.80 21.49 3.81
C ILE A 225 9.00 23.00 3.70
N LYS A 226 9.47 23.64 4.77
CA LYS A 226 9.77 25.09 4.79
C LYS A 226 10.92 25.45 3.85
N ASP A 227 11.99 24.65 3.85
CA ASP A 227 13.17 24.87 2.98
C ASP A 227 12.81 24.70 1.49
N ALA A 228 11.81 23.90 1.18
CA ALA A 228 11.25 23.77 -0.16
C ALA A 228 10.31 24.94 -0.55
N GLY A 229 10.00 25.84 0.38
CA GLY A 229 9.15 27.02 0.12
C GLY A 229 7.65 26.77 0.34
N TYR A 230 7.27 25.69 1.03
CA TYR A 230 5.88 25.33 1.31
C TYR A 230 5.51 25.55 2.77
N GLU A 231 4.20 25.73 3.02
CA GLU A 231 3.64 25.93 4.36
C GLU A 231 3.19 24.58 4.95
N PRO A 232 3.82 24.09 6.05
CA PRO A 232 3.38 22.88 6.72
C PRO A 232 1.93 22.99 7.22
N GLY A 233 1.14 21.95 6.96
CA GLY A 233 -0.28 21.90 7.36
C GLY A 233 -1.26 22.50 6.35
N LYS A 234 -0.80 23.39 5.48
CA LYS A 234 -1.60 23.99 4.43
C LYS A 234 -1.29 23.42 3.05
N ASP A 235 -0.03 23.52 2.64
CA ASP A 235 0.41 23.01 1.34
C ASP A 235 0.78 21.51 1.43
N VAL A 236 1.50 21.14 2.50
CA VAL A 236 1.96 19.78 2.75
C VAL A 236 1.60 19.36 4.17
N LYS A 237 0.92 18.24 4.29
CA LYS A 237 0.64 17.56 5.56
C LYS A 237 1.51 16.31 5.71
N ILE A 238 1.46 15.70 6.89
CA ILE A 238 2.22 14.50 7.23
C ILE A 238 1.26 13.33 7.42
N ALA A 239 1.67 12.14 6.97
CA ALA A 239 1.08 10.88 7.35
C ALA A 239 2.16 9.98 7.96
N MET A 240 1.75 9.08 8.84
CA MET A 240 2.65 8.09 9.45
C MET A 240 2.09 6.69 9.28
N ASP A 241 2.98 5.72 9.13
CA ASP A 241 2.71 4.31 9.37
C ASP A 241 3.51 3.88 10.60
N CYS A 242 2.81 3.55 11.67
CA CYS A 242 3.44 3.12 12.92
C CYS A 242 3.87 1.65 12.83
N ALA A 243 3.17 0.82 12.07
CA ALA A 243 3.30 -0.64 12.06
C ALA A 243 3.41 -1.20 13.49
N ALA A 244 2.46 -0.79 14.35
CA ALA A 244 2.58 -1.00 15.80
C ALA A 244 2.58 -2.47 16.19
N SER A 245 2.06 -3.36 15.34
CA SER A 245 2.16 -4.81 15.53
C SER A 245 3.62 -5.30 15.65
N GLU A 246 4.58 -4.60 15.05
CA GLU A 246 6.00 -4.96 15.11
C GLU A 246 6.65 -4.75 16.50
N PHE A 247 6.09 -3.87 17.34
CA PHE A 247 6.60 -3.57 18.68
C PHE A 247 5.56 -3.69 19.80
N ALA A 248 4.39 -4.27 19.48
CA ALA A 248 3.35 -4.56 20.45
C ALA A 248 3.62 -5.87 21.20
N VAL A 249 3.26 -5.91 22.47
CA VAL A 249 3.33 -7.10 23.33
C VAL A 249 2.04 -7.24 24.12
N CYS A 250 1.42 -8.43 24.11
CA CYS A 250 0.27 -8.74 24.95
C CYS A 250 0.74 -9.53 26.18
N GLU A 251 0.53 -8.96 27.38
CA GLU A 251 0.87 -9.55 28.67
C GLU A 251 -0.40 -9.62 29.54
N ASP A 252 -0.76 -10.82 29.98
CA ASP A 252 -1.97 -11.07 30.77
C ASP A 252 -3.24 -10.43 30.21
N GLY A 253 -3.39 -10.46 28.88
CA GLY A 253 -4.54 -9.88 28.15
C GLY A 253 -4.52 -8.36 28.03
N LYS A 254 -3.41 -7.71 28.37
CA LYS A 254 -3.22 -6.27 28.22
C LYS A 254 -2.17 -5.98 27.15
N TRP A 255 -2.44 -5.00 26.32
CA TRP A 255 -1.54 -4.57 25.27
C TRP A 255 -0.58 -3.49 25.76
N PHE A 256 0.71 -3.66 25.36
CA PHE A 256 1.80 -2.72 25.57
C PHE A 256 2.56 -2.51 24.26
N TYR A 257 3.16 -1.33 24.10
CA TYR A 257 3.90 -0.92 22.93
C TYR A 257 5.33 -0.56 23.37
N ASP A 258 6.31 -1.44 23.00
CA ASP A 258 7.71 -1.30 23.46
C ASP A 258 8.59 -0.67 22.38
N TYR A 259 8.82 0.60 22.50
CA TYR A 259 9.60 1.38 21.54
C TYR A 259 11.11 1.04 21.50
N ARG A 260 11.61 0.24 22.44
CA ARG A 260 13.03 -0.09 22.57
C ARG A 260 13.46 -1.16 21.57
N GLN A 261 12.57 -2.01 21.11
CA GLN A 261 12.87 -3.12 20.20
C GLN A 261 11.63 -3.61 19.43
N LEU A 262 11.84 -4.18 18.27
CA LEU A 262 10.79 -4.89 17.53
C LEU A 262 10.65 -6.35 18.01
N LYS A 263 9.53 -7.00 17.67
CA LYS A 263 9.27 -8.43 17.97
C LYS A 263 10.37 -9.38 17.48
N ASN A 264 11.05 -9.05 16.38
CA ASN A 264 12.17 -9.82 15.84
C ASN A 264 13.49 -9.61 16.60
N GLY A 265 13.49 -8.82 17.70
CA GLY A 265 14.65 -8.51 18.51
C GLY A 265 15.52 -7.38 17.97
N MET A 266 15.15 -6.73 16.86
CA MET A 266 15.88 -5.58 16.34
C MET A 266 15.77 -4.40 17.32
N PRO A 267 16.91 -3.88 17.85
CA PRO A 267 16.89 -2.73 18.74
C PRO A 267 16.45 -1.47 17.99
N LYS A 268 15.64 -0.65 18.67
CA LYS A 268 15.15 0.64 18.13
C LYS A 268 15.55 1.79 19.05
N ASP A 269 14.61 2.51 19.63
CA ASP A 269 14.90 3.67 20.41
C ASP A 269 15.55 3.29 21.76
N PRO A 270 16.84 3.58 22.00
CA PRO A 270 17.50 3.24 23.26
C PRO A 270 16.94 4.00 24.47
N ASN A 271 16.25 5.12 24.24
CA ASN A 271 15.58 5.94 25.24
C ASN A 271 14.06 5.67 25.25
N GLY A 272 13.59 4.76 24.40
CA GLY A 272 12.20 4.39 24.26
C GLY A 272 11.63 3.79 25.55
N LYS A 273 10.33 3.84 25.66
CA LYS A 273 9.56 3.30 26.78
C LYS A 273 8.64 2.18 26.30
N LYS A 274 8.25 1.34 27.22
CA LYS A 274 7.13 0.43 27.05
C LYS A 274 5.87 1.15 27.55
N LEU A 275 4.96 1.48 26.63
CA LEU A 275 3.73 2.19 26.88
C LEU A 275 2.57 1.21 27.01
N SER A 276 1.62 1.47 27.89
CA SER A 276 0.31 0.85 27.86
C SER A 276 -0.48 1.32 26.62
N ALA A 277 -1.58 0.65 26.28
CA ALA A 277 -2.42 1.06 25.14
C ALA A 277 -2.99 2.49 25.32
N ASP A 278 -3.40 2.86 26.54
CA ASP A 278 -3.90 4.20 26.81
C ASP A 278 -2.79 5.28 26.69
N GLU A 279 -1.55 4.97 27.11
CA GLU A 279 -0.40 5.86 26.92
C GLU A 279 -0.01 5.95 25.44
N GLN A 280 -0.10 4.86 24.66
CA GLN A 280 0.10 4.86 23.22
C GLN A 280 -0.92 5.78 22.52
N ILE A 281 -2.19 5.68 22.85
CA ILE A 281 -3.26 6.54 22.32
C ILE A 281 -2.96 8.00 22.64
N ALA A 282 -2.60 8.31 23.88
CA ALA A 282 -2.25 9.66 24.32
C ALA A 282 -1.01 10.21 23.57
N TYR A 283 -0.02 9.37 23.29
CA TYR A 283 1.15 9.77 22.53
C TYR A 283 0.79 10.07 21.05
N LEU A 284 -0.03 9.24 20.41
CA LEU A 284 -0.52 9.52 19.06
C LEU A 284 -1.33 10.83 19.01
N GLU A 285 -2.19 11.08 20.00
CA GLU A 285 -2.92 12.34 20.13
C GLU A 285 -1.98 13.55 20.30
N HIS A 286 -0.93 13.41 21.11
CA HIS A 286 0.11 14.43 21.26
C HIS A 286 0.76 14.76 19.90
N LEU A 287 1.12 13.73 19.12
CA LEU A 287 1.79 13.93 17.82
C LEU A 287 0.90 14.68 16.83
N ILE A 288 -0.39 14.32 16.69
CA ILE A 288 -1.31 15.03 15.77
C ILE A 288 -1.65 16.45 16.24
N THR A 289 -1.48 16.73 17.55
CA THR A 289 -1.69 18.07 18.09
C THR A 289 -0.49 18.96 17.84
N LYS A 290 0.72 18.40 17.91
CA LYS A 290 1.99 19.14 17.73
C LYS A 290 2.37 19.32 16.27
N TYR A 291 2.07 18.35 15.43
CA TYR A 291 2.47 18.33 14.02
C TYR A 291 1.24 18.29 13.09
N PRO A 292 1.34 18.76 11.85
CA PRO A 292 0.25 18.73 10.89
C PRO A 292 0.02 17.32 10.31
N ILE A 293 -0.15 16.34 11.21
CA ILE A 293 -0.43 14.94 10.86
C ILE A 293 -1.93 14.79 10.68
N ASP A 294 -2.36 14.29 9.53
CA ASP A 294 -3.78 14.05 9.22
C ASP A 294 -4.11 12.59 8.91
N SER A 295 -3.11 11.69 8.97
CA SER A 295 -3.31 10.25 8.76
C SER A 295 -2.30 9.43 9.57
N ILE A 296 -2.79 8.41 10.27
CA ILE A 296 -1.99 7.41 10.99
C ILE A 296 -2.44 6.03 10.54
N GLU A 297 -1.50 5.22 10.05
CA GLU A 297 -1.68 3.82 9.70
C GLU A 297 -1.15 2.95 10.84
N ASP A 298 -1.90 1.89 11.17
CA ASP A 298 -1.58 0.86 12.16
C ASP A 298 -0.97 1.40 13.46
N GLY A 299 -1.67 2.37 14.06
CA GLY A 299 -1.28 3.00 15.34
C GLY A 299 -1.28 2.05 16.54
N LEU A 300 -1.95 0.90 16.43
CA LEU A 300 -2.07 -0.17 17.42
C LEU A 300 -1.92 -1.54 16.74
N ASP A 301 -1.74 -2.61 17.55
CA ASP A 301 -1.64 -4.00 17.06
C ASP A 301 -2.91 -4.44 16.32
N GLU A 302 -2.75 -5.30 15.31
CA GLU A 302 -3.84 -5.85 14.48
C GLU A 302 -4.86 -6.69 15.26
N ASN A 303 -4.51 -7.14 16.46
CA ASN A 303 -5.40 -7.90 17.36
C ASN A 303 -5.97 -7.05 18.49
N ASP A 304 -5.54 -5.80 18.67
CA ASP A 304 -5.95 -4.92 19.77
C ASP A 304 -7.24 -4.13 19.46
N TRP A 305 -8.30 -4.85 19.07
CA TRP A 305 -9.55 -4.28 18.58
C TRP A 305 -10.24 -3.32 19.55
N GLU A 306 -10.21 -3.62 20.85
CA GLU A 306 -10.85 -2.77 21.86
C GLU A 306 -10.17 -1.41 21.97
N ASN A 307 -8.85 -1.37 21.94
CA ASN A 307 -8.12 -0.12 21.98
C ASN A 307 -8.16 0.62 20.64
N TRP A 308 -8.32 -0.07 19.49
CA TRP A 308 -8.62 0.57 18.22
C TRP A 308 -9.93 1.38 18.28
N VAL A 309 -10.97 0.87 18.92
CA VAL A 309 -12.23 1.62 19.17
C VAL A 309 -11.96 2.86 20.01
N LYS A 310 -11.16 2.74 21.09
CA LYS A 310 -10.77 3.89 21.92
C LYS A 310 -9.97 4.93 21.13
N LEU A 311 -8.98 4.49 20.33
CA LEU A 311 -8.19 5.36 19.48
C LEU A 311 -9.08 6.12 18.50
N THR A 312 -10.01 5.42 17.86
CA THR A 312 -10.96 6.03 16.93
C THR A 312 -11.85 7.06 17.60
N SER A 313 -12.34 6.76 18.80
CA SER A 313 -13.13 7.70 19.61
C SER A 313 -12.33 8.93 20.04
N ALA A 314 -11.04 8.77 20.31
CA ALA A 314 -10.18 9.85 20.81
C ALA A 314 -9.77 10.84 19.71
N ILE A 315 -9.41 10.37 18.51
CA ILE A 315 -8.80 11.22 17.47
C ILE A 315 -9.38 11.02 16.08
N GLY A 316 -10.32 10.11 15.87
CA GLY A 316 -10.83 9.78 14.52
C GLY A 316 -11.62 10.91 13.84
N ASP A 317 -12.08 11.91 14.57
CA ASP A 317 -12.70 13.13 14.02
C ASP A 317 -11.68 14.13 13.47
N ARG A 318 -10.42 14.06 13.92
CA ARG A 318 -9.31 14.95 13.57
C ARG A 318 -8.26 14.31 12.66
N CYS A 319 -8.18 12.98 12.67
CA CYS A 319 -7.15 12.22 11.97
C CYS A 319 -7.75 11.01 11.26
N GLN A 320 -7.28 10.74 10.04
CA GLN A 320 -7.56 9.49 9.35
C GLN A 320 -6.81 8.36 10.06
N LEU A 321 -7.52 7.31 10.44
CA LEU A 321 -6.98 6.13 11.07
C LEU A 321 -7.09 4.96 10.09
N VAL A 322 -5.96 4.56 9.52
CA VAL A 322 -5.89 3.55 8.46
C VAL A 322 -5.56 2.20 9.06
N GLY A 323 -6.40 1.20 8.81
CA GLY A 323 -6.07 -0.19 9.10
C GLY A 323 -5.42 -0.86 7.90
N ASP A 324 -4.16 -1.26 8.03
CA ASP A 324 -3.43 -2.13 7.10
C ASP A 324 -3.49 -3.58 7.59
N ASP A 325 -2.66 -3.96 8.55
CA ASP A 325 -2.68 -5.31 9.14
C ASP A 325 -4.00 -5.61 9.85
N LEU A 326 -4.67 -4.57 10.38
CA LEU A 326 -6.00 -4.70 11.00
C LEU A 326 -7.05 -5.26 10.04
N PHE A 327 -7.01 -4.92 8.75
CA PHE A 327 -8.05 -5.26 7.77
C PHE A 327 -7.57 -6.16 6.64
N VAL A 328 -6.27 -6.15 6.32
CA VAL A 328 -5.62 -6.95 5.26
C VAL A 328 -6.40 -6.98 3.94
N THR A 329 -7.01 -5.85 3.55
CA THR A 329 -7.85 -5.73 2.35
C THR A 329 -9.02 -6.73 2.32
N ASN A 330 -9.46 -7.25 3.47
CA ASN A 330 -10.44 -8.32 3.59
C ASN A 330 -11.78 -7.80 4.12
N VAL A 331 -12.85 -8.01 3.36
CA VAL A 331 -14.21 -7.58 3.71
C VAL A 331 -14.70 -8.09 5.08
N LYS A 332 -14.23 -9.27 5.53
CA LYS A 332 -14.62 -9.82 6.84
C LYS A 332 -14.07 -9.01 8.00
N PHE A 333 -12.79 -8.63 7.92
CA PHE A 333 -12.16 -7.80 8.95
C PHE A 333 -12.65 -6.36 8.86
N LEU A 334 -12.85 -5.83 7.66
CA LEU A 334 -13.44 -4.51 7.47
C LEU A 334 -14.86 -4.43 8.04
N GLU A 335 -15.71 -5.43 7.78
CA GLU A 335 -17.06 -5.51 8.37
C GLU A 335 -17.02 -5.53 9.90
N LYS A 336 -16.07 -6.28 10.49
CA LYS A 336 -15.86 -6.29 11.94
C LYS A 336 -15.50 -4.90 12.45
N GLY A 337 -14.54 -4.22 11.81
CA GLY A 337 -14.13 -2.86 12.20
C GLY A 337 -15.27 -1.85 12.10
N ILE A 338 -16.04 -1.88 11.01
CA ILE A 338 -17.22 -1.02 10.82
C ILE A 338 -18.24 -1.23 11.96
N LYS A 339 -18.57 -2.49 12.28
CA LYS A 339 -19.51 -2.82 13.35
C LYS A 339 -19.03 -2.39 14.74
N MET A 340 -17.74 -2.44 14.98
CA MET A 340 -17.14 -2.03 16.26
C MET A 340 -16.87 -0.53 16.35
N GLY A 341 -16.81 0.19 15.23
CA GLY A 341 -16.34 1.58 15.17
C GLY A 341 -14.82 1.73 15.32
N ALA A 342 -14.07 0.77 14.81
CA ALA A 342 -12.61 0.75 14.83
C ALA A 342 -12.05 1.27 13.51
N ALA A 343 -11.12 2.23 13.55
CA ALA A 343 -10.57 2.95 12.39
C ALA A 343 -11.62 3.78 11.62
N ASN A 344 -11.21 4.44 10.54
CA ASN A 344 -12.09 5.17 9.63
C ASN A 344 -11.59 5.15 8.17
N SER A 345 -10.54 4.35 7.93
CA SER A 345 -9.92 4.14 6.62
C SER A 345 -9.32 2.74 6.53
N ILE A 346 -9.19 2.23 5.32
CA ILE A 346 -8.54 0.95 5.03
C ILE A 346 -7.41 1.15 4.02
N LEU A 347 -6.26 0.50 4.25
CA LEU A 347 -5.23 0.35 3.23
C LEU A 347 -5.62 -0.78 2.27
N ILE A 348 -5.43 -0.54 0.98
CA ILE A 348 -5.79 -1.48 -0.08
C ILE A 348 -4.51 -2.00 -0.74
N LYS A 349 -4.16 -3.23 -0.45
CA LYS A 349 -3.05 -3.96 -1.05
C LYS A 349 -3.58 -5.17 -1.83
N VAL A 350 -3.52 -5.11 -3.14
CA VAL A 350 -4.12 -6.14 -4.02
C VAL A 350 -3.67 -7.56 -3.72
N ASN A 351 -2.43 -7.74 -3.27
CA ASN A 351 -1.87 -9.06 -2.97
C ASN A 351 -2.22 -9.60 -1.57
N GLN A 352 -2.69 -8.75 -0.64
CA GLN A 352 -3.17 -9.20 0.68
C GLN A 352 -4.43 -10.06 0.57
N ILE A 353 -5.25 -9.78 -0.44
CA ILE A 353 -6.47 -10.56 -0.72
C ILE A 353 -6.32 -11.46 -1.95
N GLY A 354 -5.61 -11.03 -3.00
CA GLY A 354 -5.15 -11.87 -4.10
C GLY A 354 -6.07 -11.95 -5.32
N SER A 355 -7.08 -11.08 -5.47
CA SER A 355 -7.84 -10.89 -6.71
C SER A 355 -8.34 -9.47 -6.86
N LEU A 356 -8.54 -9.01 -8.10
CA LEU A 356 -9.10 -7.69 -8.39
C LEU A 356 -10.55 -7.60 -7.88
N THR A 357 -11.35 -8.65 -8.07
CA THR A 357 -12.75 -8.67 -7.63
C THR A 357 -12.86 -8.45 -6.12
N GLU A 358 -12.12 -9.21 -5.29
CA GLU A 358 -12.17 -9.06 -3.83
C GLU A 358 -11.59 -7.71 -3.39
N THR A 359 -10.57 -7.19 -4.10
CA THR A 359 -10.03 -5.84 -3.86
C THR A 359 -11.10 -4.77 -4.05
N LEU A 360 -11.84 -4.83 -5.17
CA LEU A 360 -12.93 -3.88 -5.45
C LEU A 360 -14.09 -4.01 -4.47
N GLU A 361 -14.41 -5.23 -4.02
CA GLU A 361 -15.42 -5.47 -2.98
C GLU A 361 -15.05 -4.80 -1.64
N ALA A 362 -13.77 -4.87 -1.25
CA ALA A 362 -13.29 -4.19 -0.03
C ALA A 362 -13.37 -2.66 -0.16
N ILE A 363 -12.98 -2.10 -1.31
CA ILE A 363 -13.09 -0.66 -1.58
C ILE A 363 -14.56 -0.20 -1.56
N GLU A 364 -15.44 -0.93 -2.23
CA GLU A 364 -16.87 -0.60 -2.27
C GLU A 364 -17.50 -0.65 -0.88
N MET A 365 -17.19 -1.69 -0.08
CA MET A 365 -17.68 -1.80 1.30
C MET A 365 -17.21 -0.60 2.13
N ALA A 366 -15.94 -0.22 2.05
CA ALA A 366 -15.38 0.93 2.75
C ALA A 366 -16.17 2.21 2.41
N HIS A 367 -16.29 2.53 1.14
CA HIS A 367 -16.96 3.75 0.67
C HIS A 367 -18.44 3.80 1.10
N ARG A 368 -19.15 2.68 0.99
CA ARG A 368 -20.58 2.59 1.40
C ARG A 368 -20.80 2.83 2.89
N HIS A 369 -19.77 2.62 3.71
CA HIS A 369 -19.85 2.80 5.17
C HIS A 369 -19.08 4.03 5.67
N GLY A 370 -18.69 4.94 4.76
CA GLY A 370 -18.04 6.21 5.11
C GLY A 370 -16.57 6.09 5.49
N TYR A 371 -15.94 4.94 5.25
CA TYR A 371 -14.51 4.75 5.35
C TYR A 371 -13.82 5.29 4.10
N THR A 372 -12.68 5.92 4.26
CA THR A 372 -11.79 6.24 3.14
C THR A 372 -10.93 5.03 2.78
N THR A 373 -10.35 5.07 1.59
CA THR A 373 -9.42 4.04 1.12
C THR A 373 -8.10 4.66 0.69
N VAL A 374 -6.99 3.96 0.93
CA VAL A 374 -5.66 4.32 0.47
C VAL A 374 -5.14 3.16 -0.38
N THR A 375 -5.06 3.33 -1.69
CA THR A 375 -4.47 2.31 -2.58
C THR A 375 -2.97 2.27 -2.35
N SER A 376 -2.40 1.07 -2.13
CA SER A 376 -1.03 0.94 -1.64
C SER A 376 -0.19 -0.02 -2.47
N HIS A 377 1.10 0.29 -2.56
CA HIS A 377 2.16 -0.59 -3.01
C HIS A 377 2.53 -1.62 -1.94
N ARG A 378 3.57 -2.42 -2.24
CA ARG A 378 4.28 -3.24 -1.25
C ARG A 378 5.78 -2.89 -1.27
N SER A 379 6.53 -3.41 -0.28
CA SER A 379 7.99 -3.19 -0.17
C SER A 379 8.74 -3.73 -1.40
N GLY A 380 8.36 -4.90 -1.91
CA GLY A 380 8.83 -5.46 -3.18
C GLY A 380 7.86 -5.12 -4.30
N GLU A 381 8.26 -4.22 -5.18
CA GLU A 381 7.48 -3.78 -6.33
C GLU A 381 8.16 -4.15 -7.65
N THR A 382 7.42 -3.98 -8.72
CA THR A 382 7.90 -4.07 -10.09
C THR A 382 7.61 -2.76 -10.81
N GLU A 383 7.84 -2.70 -12.12
CA GLU A 383 7.43 -1.58 -12.98
C GLU A 383 5.92 -1.57 -13.31
N ASP A 384 5.15 -2.55 -12.83
CA ASP A 384 3.69 -2.59 -12.97
C ASP A 384 3.04 -1.36 -12.32
N THR A 385 2.09 -0.74 -13.04
CA THR A 385 1.42 0.50 -12.62
C THR A 385 -0.04 0.32 -12.26
N THR A 386 -0.54 -0.91 -12.21
CA THR A 386 -1.97 -1.23 -12.03
C THR A 386 -2.59 -0.55 -10.82
N ILE A 387 -1.85 -0.40 -9.70
CA ILE A 387 -2.38 0.27 -8.50
C ILE A 387 -2.67 1.76 -8.73
N ALA A 388 -1.95 2.44 -9.62
CA ALA A 388 -2.26 3.82 -10.00
C ALA A 388 -3.60 3.89 -10.74
N ASP A 389 -3.83 2.97 -11.68
CA ASP A 389 -5.12 2.85 -12.39
C ASP A 389 -6.27 2.48 -11.43
N ILE A 390 -6.06 1.56 -10.47
CA ILE A 390 -7.07 1.20 -9.46
C ILE A 390 -7.43 2.42 -8.59
N ALA A 391 -6.46 3.21 -8.16
CA ALA A 391 -6.71 4.40 -7.34
C ALA A 391 -7.63 5.41 -8.05
N VAL A 392 -7.41 5.65 -9.35
CA VAL A 392 -8.25 6.53 -10.15
C VAL A 392 -9.59 5.86 -10.50
N ALA A 393 -9.57 4.57 -10.86
CA ALA A 393 -10.78 3.81 -11.21
C ALA A 393 -11.84 3.84 -10.11
N THR A 394 -11.41 3.79 -8.86
CA THR A 394 -12.29 3.75 -7.68
C THR A 394 -12.53 5.13 -7.06
N ASN A 395 -11.96 6.19 -7.65
CA ASN A 395 -11.97 7.52 -7.06
C ASN A 395 -11.54 7.51 -5.58
N SER A 396 -10.56 6.68 -5.21
CA SER A 396 -10.12 6.52 -3.80
C SER A 396 -9.57 7.82 -3.19
N GLY A 397 -9.08 8.71 -4.03
CA GLY A 397 -8.57 10.03 -3.64
C GLY A 397 -7.23 10.01 -2.90
N GLN A 398 -6.64 8.84 -2.66
CA GLN A 398 -5.37 8.65 -1.97
C GLN A 398 -4.59 7.45 -2.53
N ILE A 399 -3.25 7.58 -2.56
CA ILE A 399 -2.34 6.49 -2.93
C ILE A 399 -1.08 6.54 -2.06
N LYS A 400 -0.64 5.38 -1.57
CA LYS A 400 0.63 5.17 -0.87
C LYS A 400 1.52 4.32 -1.76
N THR A 401 2.52 4.93 -2.43
CA THR A 401 3.33 4.20 -3.43
C THR A 401 4.82 4.52 -3.35
N GLY A 402 5.30 4.78 -2.14
CA GLY A 402 6.71 4.99 -1.83
C GLY A 402 7.17 6.42 -1.99
N SER A 403 8.49 6.60 -1.98
CA SER A 403 9.15 7.91 -2.01
C SER A 403 9.37 8.42 -3.43
N MET A 404 10.08 9.56 -3.52
CA MET A 404 10.46 10.22 -4.77
C MET A 404 11.82 9.71 -5.30
N SER A 405 12.08 8.43 -5.12
CA SER A 405 13.24 7.71 -5.66
C SER A 405 12.89 6.26 -5.95
N ARG A 406 13.71 5.57 -6.75
CA ARG A 406 13.53 4.20 -7.29
C ARG A 406 12.46 4.12 -8.39
N THR A 407 12.83 3.51 -9.52
CA THR A 407 11.99 3.46 -10.73
C THR A 407 10.67 2.72 -10.51
N ASP A 408 10.66 1.69 -9.68
CA ASP A 408 9.47 0.94 -9.29
C ASP A 408 8.39 1.82 -8.62
N ARG A 409 8.80 2.88 -7.91
CA ARG A 409 7.89 3.88 -7.32
C ARG A 409 7.52 4.95 -8.34
N MET A 410 8.51 5.49 -9.06
CA MET A 410 8.30 6.52 -10.08
C MET A 410 7.37 6.04 -11.21
N ALA A 411 7.36 4.75 -11.53
CA ALA A 411 6.46 4.19 -12.54
C ALA A 411 4.98 4.52 -12.24
N LYS A 412 4.55 4.41 -10.98
CA LYS A 412 3.18 4.71 -10.52
C LYS A 412 2.88 6.20 -10.60
N TYR A 413 3.78 7.06 -10.11
CA TYR A 413 3.65 8.52 -10.22
C TYR A 413 3.58 8.99 -11.67
N ASN A 414 4.44 8.46 -12.54
CA ASN A 414 4.42 8.77 -13.96
C ASN A 414 3.12 8.32 -14.63
N GLN A 415 2.54 7.19 -14.20
CA GLN A 415 1.23 6.74 -14.68
C GLN A 415 0.11 7.69 -14.27
N LEU A 416 0.12 8.19 -13.04
CA LEU A 416 -0.87 9.19 -12.58
C LEU A 416 -0.79 10.49 -13.39
N ILE A 417 0.42 10.96 -13.75
CA ILE A 417 0.60 12.12 -14.64
C ILE A 417 -0.04 11.87 -16.02
N ARG A 418 0.17 10.67 -16.61
CA ARG A 418 -0.46 10.31 -17.90
C ARG A 418 -1.98 10.29 -17.80
N ILE A 419 -2.52 9.72 -16.72
CA ILE A 419 -3.97 9.69 -16.48
C ILE A 419 -4.53 11.11 -16.32
N GLU A 420 -3.82 11.99 -15.61
CA GLU A 420 -4.21 13.40 -15.48
C GLU A 420 -4.29 14.09 -16.86
N GLU A 421 -3.29 13.86 -17.73
CA GLU A 421 -3.29 14.42 -19.09
C GLU A 421 -4.46 13.88 -19.93
N GLU A 422 -4.79 12.58 -19.81
CA GLU A 422 -5.93 11.97 -20.52
C GLU A 422 -7.29 12.53 -20.04
N LEU A 423 -7.43 12.79 -18.73
CA LEU A 423 -8.63 13.37 -18.14
C LEU A 423 -8.78 14.85 -18.47
N GLY A 424 -7.67 15.55 -18.66
CA GLY A 424 -7.66 16.98 -19.00
C GLY A 424 -8.43 17.82 -17.99
N ALA A 425 -9.32 18.68 -18.46
CA ALA A 425 -10.12 19.57 -17.64
C ALA A 425 -11.11 18.86 -16.67
N CYS A 426 -11.34 17.56 -16.86
CA CYS A 426 -12.19 16.76 -15.98
C CYS A 426 -11.42 16.23 -14.76
N ALA A 427 -10.08 16.26 -14.78
CA ALA A 427 -9.26 15.80 -13.67
C ALA A 427 -9.52 16.62 -12.40
N LYS A 428 -9.68 15.92 -11.27
CA LYS A 428 -9.81 16.52 -9.96
C LYS A 428 -8.80 15.92 -9.01
N TYR A 429 -7.99 16.75 -8.40
CA TYR A 429 -6.96 16.30 -7.44
C TYR A 429 -7.55 16.16 -6.03
N GLY A 430 -7.53 14.95 -5.51
CA GLY A 430 -8.04 14.61 -4.19
C GLY A 430 -9.53 14.87 -3.98
N TYR A 431 -10.02 14.54 -2.80
CA TYR A 431 -11.36 14.94 -2.38
C TYR A 431 -11.34 16.24 -1.58
N THR A 432 -12.17 17.20 -1.98
CA THR A 432 -12.54 18.28 -1.07
C THR A 432 -13.49 17.69 -0.03
N LYS A 433 -13.02 17.50 1.22
CA LYS A 433 -13.97 17.20 2.32
C LYS A 433 -14.99 18.34 2.35
N LEU A 434 -16.26 18.02 2.18
CA LEU A 434 -17.32 18.95 2.53
C LEU A 434 -17.15 19.23 4.03
N LYS A 435 -17.00 20.50 4.38
CA LYS A 435 -16.90 20.94 5.78
C LYS A 435 -18.23 20.77 6.48
#